data_30a507b375942b0f80663e6e7cbac20a
#
_entry.id   30a507b375942b0f80663e6e7cbac20a
#
_cell.length_a   1.000
_cell.length_b   1.000
_cell.length_c   1.000
_cell.angle_alpha   90.00
_cell.angle_beta   90.00
_cell.angle_gamma   90.00
#
_symmetry.space_group_name_H-M   'P 1'
#
loop_
_entity.id
_entity.type
_entity.pdbx_description
1 polymer ?
#
loop_
_entity_poly.entity_id
_entity_poly.type
_entity_poly.pdbx_seq_one_letter_code
_entity_poly.pdbx_strand_id
1 'polypeptide(L)'
;MSGPKSAVFTTVRAKNGTLFHLPLHLERLEKHAIILGIELPDIDIPEGLEGLVRIQIDKNGISYDVKPFYQEAHMEAEGISFPAPRWTRKINGTKHGDWEPYREITNQVFQKGADVGILIHDYCIIDGDRVTPIVLDNDGIVWICEASLGGVDSVTFAVCKPFIENAGYVISTGRLNEKLVANCKEIVLLGSGMGAARLVTLDDVDIGDGSNNLQSICIEALGEDWP
;
A
#
# COMPACT_ATOMS: atom_id res chain seq x y z
N MET A 1 -13.01 3.17 23.72
CA MET A 1 -12.87 2.07 22.77
C MET A 1 -12.42 2.68 21.45
N SER A 2 -11.26 2.29 20.96
CA SER A 2 -10.79 2.64 19.63
C SER A 2 -11.50 1.71 18.64
N GLY A 3 -12.34 2.22 17.80
CA GLY A 3 -12.96 1.47 16.70
C GLY A 3 -12.60 2.10 15.37
N PRO A 4 -12.96 1.51 14.23
CA PRO A 4 -12.61 2.04 12.92
C PRO A 4 -12.97 3.52 12.72
N LYS A 5 -14.10 3.95 13.26
CA LYS A 5 -14.58 5.34 13.15
C LYS A 5 -13.93 6.32 14.13
N SER A 6 -12.93 5.89 14.90
CA SER A 6 -12.25 6.75 15.87
C SER A 6 -11.22 7.69 15.23
N ALA A 7 -10.71 7.35 14.06
CA ALA A 7 -9.76 8.16 13.31
C ALA A 7 -9.73 7.81 11.83
N VAL A 8 -9.20 8.70 11.01
CA VAL A 8 -8.80 8.47 9.64
C VAL A 8 -7.36 8.94 9.48
N PHE A 9 -6.57 8.28 8.61
CA PHE A 9 -5.19 8.66 8.40
C PHE A 9 -4.69 8.43 7.00
N THR A 10 -3.59 9.09 6.67
CA THR A 10 -2.76 8.78 5.51
C THR A 10 -1.28 8.77 5.93
N THR A 11 -0.41 8.11 5.15
CA THR A 11 1.04 8.14 5.37
C THR A 11 1.71 8.64 4.10
N VAL A 12 2.41 9.76 4.22
CA VAL A 12 3.07 10.47 3.14
C VAL A 12 4.58 10.36 3.34
N ARG A 13 5.34 10.21 2.27
CA ARG A 13 6.77 10.36 2.33
C ARG A 13 7.14 11.84 2.24
N ALA A 14 8.05 12.28 3.09
CA ALA A 14 8.62 13.63 3.08
C ALA A 14 10.14 13.55 2.95
N LYS A 15 10.73 14.38 2.07
CA LYS A 15 12.17 14.51 1.87
C LYS A 15 12.50 15.95 1.49
N ASN A 16 13.48 16.54 2.17
CA ASN A 16 13.91 17.91 1.94
C ASN A 16 12.75 18.93 2.01
N GLY A 17 11.81 18.73 2.94
CA GLY A 17 10.63 19.59 3.10
C GLY A 17 9.52 19.38 2.06
N THR A 18 9.69 18.46 1.10
CA THR A 18 8.69 18.12 0.10
C THR A 18 7.91 16.89 0.54
N LEU A 19 6.58 16.99 0.61
CA LEU A 19 5.68 15.85 0.82
C LEU A 19 5.25 15.30 -0.55
N PHE A 20 5.70 14.08 -0.88
CA PHE A 20 5.43 13.49 -2.19
C PHE A 20 3.96 13.14 -2.38
N HIS A 21 3.41 13.57 -3.50
CA HIS A 21 2.03 13.30 -3.90
C HIS A 21 0.97 13.69 -2.86
N LEU A 22 1.26 14.73 -2.06
CA LEU A 22 0.37 15.21 -1.01
C LEU A 22 -1.08 15.40 -1.47
N PRO A 23 -1.38 15.99 -2.64
CA PRO A 23 -2.76 16.14 -3.11
C PRO A 23 -3.53 14.81 -3.18
N LEU A 24 -2.92 13.73 -3.71
CA LEU A 24 -3.53 12.41 -3.79
C LEU A 24 -3.74 11.78 -2.39
N HIS A 25 -2.82 12.05 -1.47
CA HIS A 25 -2.96 11.61 -0.08
C HIS A 25 -4.12 12.31 0.63
N LEU A 26 -4.31 13.60 0.40
CA LEU A 26 -5.41 14.38 0.98
C LEU A 26 -6.76 13.97 0.36
N GLU A 27 -6.83 13.78 -0.95
CA GLU A 27 -8.04 13.28 -1.63
C GLU A 27 -8.48 11.92 -1.06
N ARG A 28 -7.53 10.97 -0.89
CA ARG A 28 -7.83 9.68 -0.26
C ARG A 28 -8.27 9.85 1.19
N LEU A 29 -7.63 10.73 1.95
CA LEU A 29 -7.98 11.02 3.34
C LEU A 29 -9.42 11.53 3.45
N GLU A 30 -9.81 12.45 2.57
CA GLU A 30 -11.16 13.00 2.48
C GLU A 30 -12.18 11.91 2.13
N LYS A 31 -11.92 11.11 1.10
CA LYS A 31 -12.77 9.98 0.70
C LYS A 31 -13.00 9.01 1.86
N HIS A 32 -11.95 8.66 2.59
CA HIS A 32 -12.05 7.75 3.73
C HIS A 32 -12.77 8.40 4.93
N ALA A 33 -12.56 9.70 5.18
CA ALA A 33 -13.26 10.43 6.22
C ALA A 33 -14.79 10.44 5.99
N ILE A 34 -15.21 10.68 4.75
CA ILE A 34 -16.63 10.61 4.36
C ILE A 34 -17.21 9.22 4.66
N ILE A 35 -16.51 8.14 4.27
CA ILE A 35 -16.95 6.75 4.52
C ILE A 35 -17.08 6.46 6.02
N LEU A 36 -16.14 6.97 6.82
CA LEU A 36 -16.07 6.76 8.27
C LEU A 36 -17.01 7.71 9.05
N GLY A 37 -17.51 8.77 8.40
CA GLY A 37 -18.32 9.81 9.03
C GLY A 37 -17.50 10.70 9.97
N ILE A 38 -16.25 10.98 9.60
CA ILE A 38 -15.32 11.86 10.32
C ILE A 38 -15.28 13.20 9.60
N GLU A 39 -15.51 14.28 10.33
CA GLU A 39 -15.37 15.63 9.82
C GLU A 39 -13.89 16.01 9.71
N LEU A 40 -13.49 16.55 8.55
CA LEU A 40 -12.12 17.00 8.33
C LEU A 40 -12.02 18.48 8.69
N PRO A 41 -11.09 18.86 9.57
CA PRO A 41 -10.71 20.27 9.76
C PRO A 41 -9.83 20.74 8.59
N ASP A 42 -9.57 22.05 8.53
CA ASP A 42 -8.53 22.58 7.65
C ASP A 42 -7.18 21.96 8.01
N ILE A 43 -6.51 21.39 7.01
CA ILE A 43 -5.24 20.66 7.21
C ILE A 43 -4.09 21.63 6.90
N ASP A 44 -3.45 22.12 7.96
CA ASP A 44 -2.23 22.92 7.87
C ASP A 44 -1.02 22.02 8.10
N ILE A 45 -0.19 21.84 7.07
CA ILE A 45 0.96 20.94 7.11
C ILE A 45 2.16 21.66 7.71
N PRO A 46 2.74 21.17 8.82
CA PRO A 46 3.94 21.76 9.39
C PRO A 46 5.11 21.74 8.41
N GLU A 47 5.93 22.78 8.45
CA GLU A 47 7.19 22.82 7.69
C GLU A 47 8.24 21.87 8.27
N GLY A 48 9.21 21.45 7.43
CA GLY A 48 10.39 20.70 7.87
C GLY A 48 10.12 19.24 8.23
N LEU A 49 8.99 18.68 7.82
CA LEU A 49 8.73 17.26 8.00
C LEU A 49 9.69 16.42 7.12
N GLU A 50 10.25 15.34 7.70
CA GLU A 50 11.21 14.47 7.03
C GLU A 50 10.94 13.00 7.39
N GLY A 51 10.91 12.09 6.40
CA GLY A 51 10.68 10.66 6.60
C GLY A 51 9.26 10.22 6.24
N LEU A 52 8.70 9.26 6.97
CA LEU A 52 7.31 8.82 6.79
C LEU A 52 6.40 9.57 7.75
N VAL A 53 5.58 10.45 7.21
CA VAL A 53 4.68 11.32 7.95
C VAL A 53 3.27 10.71 7.93
N ARG A 54 2.79 10.26 9.08
CA ARG A 54 1.39 9.88 9.26
C ARG A 54 0.59 11.09 9.66
N ILE A 55 -0.31 11.52 8.79
CA ILE A 55 -1.31 12.55 9.07
C ILE A 55 -2.57 11.83 9.54
N GLN A 56 -2.96 12.04 10.79
CA GLN A 56 -4.13 11.41 11.40
C GLN A 56 -5.09 12.45 11.93
N ILE A 57 -6.37 12.22 11.73
CA ILE A 57 -7.47 13.04 12.21
C ILE A 57 -8.35 12.17 13.09
N ASP A 58 -8.57 12.62 14.31
CA ASP A 58 -9.46 12.00 15.29
C ASP A 58 -10.26 13.07 16.05
N LYS A 59 -10.98 12.67 17.10
CA LYS A 59 -11.78 13.59 17.93
C LYS A 59 -10.99 14.71 18.62
N ASN A 60 -9.65 14.59 18.70
CA ASN A 60 -8.77 15.59 19.30
C ASN A 60 -8.20 16.58 18.26
N GLY A 61 -8.52 16.39 16.97
CA GLY A 61 -8.00 17.18 15.86
C GLY A 61 -6.96 16.43 15.01
N ILE A 62 -6.02 17.18 14.44
CA ILE A 62 -4.97 16.66 13.56
C ILE A 62 -3.74 16.34 14.38
N SER A 63 -3.09 15.22 14.07
CA SER A 63 -1.78 14.86 14.58
C SER A 63 -0.85 14.40 13.46
N TYR A 64 0.45 14.63 13.64
CA TYR A 64 1.52 14.27 12.72
C TYR A 64 2.50 13.36 13.46
N ASP A 65 2.56 12.09 13.07
CA ASP A 65 3.54 11.13 13.59
C ASP A 65 4.60 10.89 12.52
N VAL A 66 5.85 11.25 12.84
CA VAL A 66 6.98 11.19 11.90
C VAL A 66 7.87 10.02 12.30
N LYS A 67 8.08 9.11 11.37
CA LYS A 67 9.04 8.01 11.51
C LYS A 67 10.24 8.27 10.59
N PRO A 68 11.47 8.05 11.08
CA PRO A 68 12.64 8.09 10.22
C PRO A 68 12.44 7.15 9.04
N PHE A 69 12.81 7.60 7.86
CA PHE A 69 12.85 6.77 6.68
C PHE A 69 14.30 6.38 6.41
N TYR A 70 14.61 5.12 6.69
CA TYR A 70 15.91 4.56 6.35
C TYR A 70 15.80 3.99 4.96
N GLN A 71 16.49 4.66 4.04
CA GLN A 71 16.49 4.32 2.63
C GLN A 71 17.38 3.10 2.38
N GLU A 72 16.86 1.91 2.61
CA GLU A 72 17.30 0.74 1.88
C GLU A 72 16.19 0.44 0.87
N ALA A 73 16.46 0.75 -0.40
CA ALA A 73 15.55 0.36 -1.47
C ALA A 73 15.51 -1.16 -1.51
N HIS A 74 14.49 -1.74 -0.89
CA HIS A 74 14.20 -3.15 -1.08
C HIS A 74 13.70 -3.33 -2.52
N MET A 75 14.65 -3.60 -3.43
CA MET A 75 14.31 -3.94 -4.82
C MET A 75 13.59 -5.27 -4.89
N GLU A 76 13.84 -6.16 -3.93
CA GLU A 76 13.23 -7.46 -3.76
C GLU A 76 12.73 -7.61 -2.33
N ALA A 77 11.65 -8.35 -2.16
CA ALA A 77 11.04 -8.58 -0.86
C ALA A 77 10.58 -10.04 -0.71
N GLU A 78 10.81 -10.59 0.47
CA GLU A 78 10.29 -11.88 0.90
C GLU A 78 9.01 -11.66 1.71
N GLY A 79 7.93 -12.35 1.33
CA GLY A 79 6.62 -12.19 1.92
C GLY A 79 6.17 -13.39 2.75
N ILE A 80 5.38 -13.11 3.78
CA ILE A 80 4.66 -14.14 4.54
C ILE A 80 3.18 -13.80 4.50
N SER A 81 2.34 -14.82 4.27
CA SER A 81 0.90 -14.65 4.23
C SER A 81 0.28 -14.59 5.63
N PHE A 82 -0.74 -13.76 5.76
CA PHE A 82 -1.54 -13.61 6.97
C PHE A 82 -3.03 -13.49 6.60
N PRO A 83 -3.94 -13.95 7.46
CA PRO A 83 -5.35 -13.63 7.31
C PRO A 83 -5.57 -12.11 7.32
N ALA A 84 -6.27 -11.59 6.31
CA ALA A 84 -6.57 -10.16 6.24
C ALA A 84 -7.48 -9.73 7.39
N PRO A 85 -7.16 -8.67 8.14
CA PRO A 85 -8.08 -8.07 9.09
C PRO A 85 -9.37 -7.66 8.40
N ARG A 86 -10.53 -7.88 9.04
CA ARG A 86 -11.84 -7.65 8.42
C ARG A 86 -12.76 -6.82 9.29
N TRP A 87 -13.43 -5.91 8.63
CA TRP A 87 -14.51 -5.09 9.18
C TRP A 87 -15.76 -5.22 8.30
N THR A 88 -16.70 -4.32 8.45
CA THR A 88 -17.84 -4.26 7.53
C THR A 88 -17.38 -3.85 6.13
N ARG A 89 -18.11 -4.29 5.09
CA ARG A 89 -17.78 -4.01 3.68
C ARG A 89 -17.49 -2.53 3.39
N LYS A 90 -18.17 -1.60 4.09
CA LYS A 90 -17.97 -0.15 3.91
C LYS A 90 -16.65 0.35 4.48
N ILE A 91 -16.13 -0.32 5.51
CA ILE A 91 -14.91 0.09 6.24
C ILE A 91 -13.66 -0.59 5.65
N ASN A 92 -13.81 -1.82 5.15
CA ASN A 92 -12.73 -2.50 4.47
C ASN A 92 -12.14 -1.60 3.36
N GLY A 93 -10.81 -1.57 3.26
CA GLY A 93 -10.11 -0.73 2.29
C GLY A 93 -9.94 0.74 2.70
N THR A 94 -10.46 1.17 3.87
CA THR A 94 -10.18 2.50 4.40
C THR A 94 -9.01 2.49 5.39
N LYS A 95 -8.26 3.59 5.46
CA LYS A 95 -7.25 3.82 6.51
C LYS A 95 -7.93 4.44 7.73
N HIS A 96 -8.24 3.61 8.72
CA HIS A 96 -9.13 3.94 9.85
C HIS A 96 -8.46 3.78 11.23
N GLY A 97 -9.13 4.18 12.29
CA GLY A 97 -8.58 4.21 13.66
C GLY A 97 -8.25 2.85 14.29
N ASP A 98 -8.85 1.77 13.79
CA ASP A 98 -8.56 0.40 14.26
C ASP A 98 -7.49 -0.26 13.38
N TRP A 99 -6.25 0.27 13.46
CA TRP A 99 -5.11 -0.17 12.64
C TRP A 99 -4.17 -1.13 13.37
N GLU A 100 -4.46 -1.48 14.62
CA GLU A 100 -3.62 -2.36 15.43
C GLU A 100 -3.41 -3.75 14.82
N PRO A 101 -4.42 -4.43 14.22
CA PRO A 101 -4.21 -5.72 13.57
C PRO A 101 -3.15 -5.69 12.45
N TYR A 102 -3.04 -4.59 11.69
CA TYR A 102 -1.99 -4.43 10.68
C TYR A 102 -0.61 -4.24 11.29
N ARG A 103 -0.51 -3.49 12.42
CA ARG A 103 0.75 -3.31 13.14
C ARG A 103 1.25 -4.62 13.75
N GLU A 104 0.34 -5.42 14.30
CA GLU A 104 0.66 -6.75 14.83
C GLU A 104 1.21 -7.66 13.74
N ILE A 105 0.62 -7.65 12.54
CA ILE A 105 1.13 -8.37 11.37
C ILE A 105 2.53 -7.88 11.00
N THR A 106 2.74 -6.57 10.88
CA THR A 106 4.07 -5.99 10.60
C THR A 106 5.11 -6.44 11.62
N ASN A 107 4.77 -6.45 12.92
CA ASN A 107 5.68 -6.92 13.97
C ASN A 107 6.00 -8.42 13.83
N GLN A 108 5.01 -9.26 13.50
CA GLN A 108 5.23 -10.68 13.27
C GLN A 108 6.10 -10.95 12.03
N VAL A 109 5.94 -10.18 10.97
CA VAL A 109 6.78 -10.21 9.76
C VAL A 109 8.24 -9.99 10.13
N PHE A 110 8.55 -8.91 10.85
CA PHE A 110 9.92 -8.61 11.30
C PHE A 110 10.49 -9.67 12.23
N GLN A 111 9.69 -10.20 13.16
CA GLN A 111 10.13 -11.28 14.04
C GLN A 111 10.50 -12.57 13.30
N LYS A 112 9.90 -12.80 12.14
CA LYS A 112 10.18 -13.97 11.29
C LYS A 112 11.29 -13.69 10.26
N GLY A 113 11.83 -12.46 10.22
CA GLY A 113 12.90 -12.07 9.30
C GLY A 113 12.45 -11.83 7.87
N ALA A 114 11.14 -11.69 7.63
CA ALA A 114 10.60 -11.35 6.31
C ALA A 114 10.43 -9.83 6.14
N ASP A 115 10.18 -9.41 4.91
CA ASP A 115 10.07 -7.99 4.56
C ASP A 115 8.64 -7.48 4.59
N VAL A 116 7.64 -8.31 4.27
CA VAL A 116 6.26 -7.88 4.09
C VAL A 116 5.24 -8.95 4.48
N GLY A 117 4.12 -8.52 5.06
CA GLY A 117 2.95 -9.36 5.29
C GLY A 117 1.95 -9.23 4.13
N ILE A 118 1.66 -10.34 3.46
CA ILE A 118 0.66 -10.41 2.39
C ILE A 118 -0.67 -10.85 3.00
N LEU A 119 -1.70 -10.03 2.82
CA LEU A 119 -3.00 -10.21 3.46
C LEU A 119 -3.94 -11.02 2.57
N ILE A 120 -4.36 -12.17 3.08
CA ILE A 120 -5.20 -13.15 2.35
C ILE A 120 -6.62 -13.17 2.91
N HIS A 121 -7.60 -13.16 2.03
CA HIS A 121 -8.99 -13.43 2.36
C HIS A 121 -9.65 -14.19 1.21
N ASP A 122 -10.39 -15.25 1.54
CA ASP A 122 -11.10 -16.08 0.56
C ASP A 122 -10.19 -16.54 -0.59
N TYR A 123 -9.00 -17.05 -0.23
CA TYR A 123 -7.96 -17.54 -1.16
C TYR A 123 -7.47 -16.49 -2.17
N CYS A 124 -7.56 -15.21 -1.82
CA CYS A 124 -7.09 -14.11 -2.65
C CYS A 124 -6.19 -13.17 -1.85
N ILE A 125 -5.16 -12.64 -2.50
CA ILE A 125 -4.42 -11.49 -1.98
C ILE A 125 -5.35 -10.28 -2.02
N ILE A 126 -5.50 -9.62 -0.87
CA ILE A 126 -6.34 -8.42 -0.73
C ILE A 126 -5.49 -7.17 -0.69
N ASP A 127 -4.41 -7.20 0.09
CA ASP A 127 -3.49 -6.07 0.31
C ASP A 127 -2.18 -6.58 0.92
N GLY A 128 -1.28 -5.70 1.33
CA GLY A 128 -0.18 -5.97 2.23
C GLY A 128 -0.35 -5.23 3.56
N ASP A 129 0.49 -5.54 4.53
CA ASP A 129 0.48 -4.87 5.85
C ASP A 129 0.76 -3.36 5.73
N ARG A 130 1.58 -2.96 4.76
CA ARG A 130 1.97 -1.57 4.46
C ARG A 130 2.15 -1.26 2.98
N VAL A 131 1.80 -2.20 2.09
CA VAL A 131 1.96 -2.12 0.64
C VAL A 131 0.69 -2.56 -0.07
N THR A 132 0.57 -2.23 -1.34
CA THR A 132 -0.48 -2.74 -2.24
C THR A 132 0.16 -3.61 -3.31
N PRO A 133 -0.12 -4.91 -3.35
CA PRO A 133 0.35 -5.80 -4.40
C PRO A 133 -0.38 -5.55 -5.72
N ILE A 134 0.38 -5.50 -6.82
CA ILE A 134 -0.11 -5.57 -8.19
C ILE A 134 0.54 -6.75 -8.90
N VAL A 135 -0.21 -7.46 -9.73
CA VAL A 135 0.20 -8.74 -10.33
C VAL A 135 0.22 -8.62 -11.84
N LEU A 136 1.36 -8.84 -12.49
CA LEU A 136 1.47 -8.97 -13.93
C LEU A 136 1.30 -10.43 -14.32
N ASP A 137 0.28 -10.72 -15.11
CA ASP A 137 0.04 -12.08 -15.61
C ASP A 137 0.81 -12.39 -16.92
N ASN A 138 0.66 -13.63 -17.40
CA ASN A 138 1.31 -14.08 -18.62
C ASN A 138 0.75 -13.45 -19.89
N ASP A 139 -0.46 -12.91 -19.85
CA ASP A 139 -1.13 -12.26 -20.96
C ASP A 139 -0.80 -10.76 -21.05
N GLY A 140 0.01 -10.23 -20.12
CA GLY A 140 0.40 -8.83 -20.07
C GLY A 140 -0.65 -7.94 -19.43
N ILE A 141 -1.53 -8.49 -18.59
CA ILE A 141 -2.50 -7.73 -17.83
C ILE A 141 -1.96 -7.49 -16.41
N VAL A 142 -2.00 -6.25 -15.97
CA VAL A 142 -1.67 -5.87 -14.59
C VAL A 142 -2.95 -5.88 -13.76
N TRP A 143 -3.00 -6.76 -12.79
CA TRP A 143 -4.14 -6.94 -11.90
C TRP A 143 -3.92 -6.22 -10.58
N ILE A 144 -4.96 -5.55 -10.08
CA ILE A 144 -5.03 -5.01 -8.72
C ILE A 144 -6.27 -5.58 -8.02
N CYS A 145 -6.19 -5.77 -6.71
CA CYS A 145 -7.32 -6.27 -5.94
C CYS A 145 -8.53 -5.34 -6.07
N GLU A 146 -9.69 -5.94 -6.27
CA GLU A 146 -10.97 -5.23 -6.30
C GLU A 146 -11.25 -4.57 -4.94
N ALA A 147 -11.54 -3.27 -4.94
CA ALA A 147 -11.78 -2.48 -3.73
C ALA A 147 -12.90 -3.06 -2.84
N SER A 148 -13.90 -3.71 -3.45
CA SER A 148 -14.99 -4.37 -2.72
C SER A 148 -14.53 -5.53 -1.84
N LEU A 149 -13.36 -6.12 -2.13
CA LEU A 149 -12.72 -7.17 -1.34
C LEU A 149 -11.92 -6.61 -0.15
N GLY A 150 -11.59 -5.32 -0.15
CA GLY A 150 -11.01 -4.63 0.98
C GLY A 150 -9.57 -4.14 0.80
N GLY A 151 -9.02 -4.18 -0.42
CA GLY A 151 -7.76 -3.51 -0.74
C GLY A 151 -7.84 -1.99 -0.51
N VAL A 152 -6.81 -1.40 0.07
CA VAL A 152 -6.76 0.05 0.30
C VAL A 152 -6.48 0.78 -1.02
N ASP A 153 -7.18 1.90 -1.26
CA ASP A 153 -6.85 2.82 -2.36
C ASP A 153 -5.37 3.26 -2.25
N SER A 154 -4.52 2.75 -3.13
CA SER A 154 -3.09 3.01 -3.10
C SER A 154 -2.74 4.30 -3.84
N VAL A 155 -2.19 5.29 -3.14
CA VAL A 155 -1.64 6.50 -3.77
C VAL A 155 -0.45 6.15 -4.65
N THR A 156 0.44 5.26 -4.19
CA THR A 156 1.60 4.84 -4.97
C THR A 156 1.18 4.17 -6.27
N PHE A 157 0.13 3.33 -6.26
CA PHE A 157 -0.43 2.78 -7.49
C PHE A 157 -1.03 3.86 -8.39
N ALA A 158 -1.75 4.84 -7.83
CA ALA A 158 -2.31 5.94 -8.63
C ALA A 158 -1.22 6.74 -9.37
N VAL A 159 -0.04 6.89 -8.77
CA VAL A 159 1.14 7.51 -9.43
C VAL A 159 1.70 6.62 -10.53
N CYS A 160 1.84 5.32 -10.29
CA CYS A 160 2.40 4.36 -11.26
C CYS A 160 1.45 4.08 -12.44
N LYS A 161 0.14 4.15 -12.23
CA LYS A 161 -0.87 3.77 -13.19
C LYS A 161 -0.67 4.37 -14.60
N PRO A 162 -0.50 5.69 -14.79
CA PRO A 162 -0.32 6.27 -16.12
C PRO A 162 0.95 5.77 -16.82
N PHE A 163 2.01 5.46 -16.09
CA PHE A 163 3.25 4.91 -16.64
C PHE A 163 3.06 3.47 -17.11
N ILE A 164 2.35 2.65 -16.33
CA ILE A 164 1.99 1.28 -16.69
C ILE A 164 1.14 1.27 -17.98
N GLU A 165 0.12 2.13 -18.07
CA GLU A 165 -0.73 2.26 -19.25
C GLU A 165 0.06 2.77 -20.47
N ASN A 166 0.96 3.75 -20.31
CA ASN A 166 1.83 4.28 -21.36
C ASN A 166 2.84 3.24 -21.86
N ALA A 167 3.27 2.31 -21.02
CA ALA A 167 4.11 1.18 -21.39
C ALA A 167 3.33 0.08 -22.16
N GLY A 168 2.02 0.26 -22.38
CA GLY A 168 1.18 -0.63 -23.17
C GLY A 168 0.52 -1.76 -22.37
N TYR A 169 0.61 -1.75 -21.05
CA TYR A 169 -0.08 -2.75 -20.23
C TYR A 169 -1.54 -2.36 -19.98
N VAL A 170 -2.41 -3.37 -20.02
CA VAL A 170 -3.81 -3.22 -19.62
C VAL A 170 -3.91 -3.40 -18.11
N ILE A 171 -4.60 -2.48 -17.43
CA ILE A 171 -4.87 -2.61 -16.01
C ILE A 171 -6.29 -3.13 -15.79
N SER A 172 -6.42 -4.15 -14.98
CA SER A 172 -7.70 -4.74 -14.59
C SER A 172 -7.82 -4.86 -13.08
N THR A 173 -9.06 -4.75 -12.58
CA THR A 173 -9.38 -5.03 -11.18
C THR A 173 -10.04 -6.39 -11.05
N GLY A 174 -9.70 -7.14 -10.01
CA GLY A 174 -10.26 -8.46 -9.82
C GLY A 174 -9.75 -9.18 -8.59
N ARG A 175 -9.97 -10.48 -8.57
CA ARG A 175 -9.53 -11.38 -7.50
C ARG A 175 -8.10 -11.85 -7.79
N LEU A 176 -7.14 -11.44 -6.97
CA LEU A 176 -5.77 -11.92 -7.03
C LEU A 176 -5.70 -13.31 -6.38
N ASN A 177 -6.32 -14.28 -7.05
CA ASN A 177 -6.45 -15.64 -6.54
C ASN A 177 -5.17 -16.46 -6.71
N GLU A 178 -5.15 -17.61 -6.05
CA GLU A 178 -4.01 -18.52 -6.02
C GLU A 178 -3.55 -18.94 -7.44
N LYS A 179 -4.48 -19.16 -8.38
CA LYS A 179 -4.14 -19.50 -9.76
C LYS A 179 -3.44 -18.37 -10.49
N LEU A 180 -3.87 -17.12 -10.29
CA LEU A 180 -3.23 -15.93 -10.87
C LEU A 180 -1.81 -15.77 -10.28
N VAL A 181 -1.68 -15.88 -8.96
CA VAL A 181 -0.40 -15.74 -8.25
C VAL A 181 0.60 -16.82 -8.67
N ALA A 182 0.17 -18.08 -8.73
CA ALA A 182 1.03 -19.20 -9.10
C ALA A 182 1.51 -19.17 -10.56
N ASN A 183 0.86 -18.39 -11.43
CA ASN A 183 1.20 -18.30 -12.85
C ASN A 183 1.51 -16.86 -13.29
N CYS A 184 1.84 -15.97 -12.37
CA CYS A 184 2.19 -14.60 -12.71
C CYS A 184 3.63 -14.49 -13.21
N LYS A 185 3.93 -13.45 -13.97
CA LYS A 185 5.30 -13.05 -14.32
C LYS A 185 5.96 -12.32 -13.17
N GLU A 186 5.21 -11.45 -12.51
CA GLU A 186 5.75 -10.53 -11.54
C GLU A 186 4.68 -10.05 -10.56
N ILE A 187 5.02 -9.92 -9.29
CA ILE A 187 4.24 -9.19 -8.30
C ILE A 187 5.06 -8.02 -7.80
N VAL A 188 4.53 -6.80 -7.95
CA VAL A 188 5.14 -5.57 -7.44
C VAL A 188 4.35 -5.06 -6.24
N LEU A 189 5.08 -4.72 -5.20
CA LEU A 189 4.58 -4.22 -3.93
C LEU A 189 4.77 -2.70 -3.90
N LEU A 190 3.66 -1.96 -3.85
CA LEU A 190 3.64 -0.50 -3.92
C LEU A 190 3.28 0.13 -2.57
N GLY A 191 4.12 1.02 -2.05
CA GLY A 191 3.85 1.69 -0.78
C GLY A 191 4.67 2.94 -0.54
N SER A 192 4.14 3.91 0.20
CA SER A 192 4.84 5.17 0.51
C SER A 192 6.17 4.97 1.25
N GLY A 193 6.33 3.85 1.97
CA GLY A 193 7.54 3.53 2.70
C GLY A 193 8.44 2.50 2.00
N MET A 194 7.93 1.77 1.01
CA MET A 194 8.68 0.72 0.31
C MET A 194 9.04 1.12 -1.14
N GLY A 195 8.29 2.09 -1.72
CA GLY A 195 8.42 2.40 -3.13
C GLY A 195 7.78 1.33 -4.01
N ALA A 196 8.56 0.69 -4.87
CA ALA A 196 8.16 -0.39 -5.75
C ALA A 196 9.15 -1.56 -5.61
N ALA A 197 8.84 -2.53 -4.77
CA ALA A 197 9.64 -3.74 -4.56
C ALA A 197 9.01 -4.94 -5.28
N ARG A 198 9.83 -5.85 -5.82
CA ARG A 198 9.36 -7.12 -6.38
C ARG A 198 9.21 -8.16 -5.27
N LEU A 199 8.07 -8.81 -5.20
CA LEU A 199 7.88 -9.96 -4.31
C LEU A 199 8.57 -11.17 -4.96
N VAL A 200 9.61 -11.70 -4.32
CA VAL A 200 10.40 -12.82 -4.85
C VAL A 200 10.00 -14.17 -4.27
N THR A 201 9.56 -14.17 -3.00
CA THR A 201 9.00 -15.37 -2.37
C THR A 201 7.73 -15.02 -1.58
N LEU A 202 6.82 -15.97 -1.48
CA LEU A 202 5.67 -15.93 -0.57
C LEU A 202 5.56 -17.27 0.14
N ASP A 203 5.67 -17.25 1.47
CA ASP A 203 5.69 -18.48 2.31
C ASP A 203 6.73 -19.50 1.82
N ASP A 204 7.96 -19.02 1.57
CA ASP A 204 9.10 -19.80 1.06
C ASP A 204 8.90 -20.39 -0.37
N VAL A 205 7.88 -19.95 -1.10
CA VAL A 205 7.61 -20.36 -2.49
C VAL A 205 8.01 -19.23 -3.44
N ASP A 206 8.81 -19.54 -4.46
CA ASP A 206 9.22 -18.57 -5.49
C ASP A 206 8.02 -17.99 -6.22
N ILE A 207 8.04 -16.67 -6.46
CA ILE A 207 7.02 -15.92 -7.15
C ILE A 207 7.55 -15.34 -8.45
N GLY A 208 6.77 -15.53 -9.53
CA GLY A 208 7.06 -14.98 -10.84
C GLY A 208 8.12 -15.76 -11.63
N ASP A 209 8.55 -15.21 -12.75
CA ASP A 209 9.52 -15.81 -13.66
C ASP A 209 10.91 -15.15 -13.62
N GLY A 210 11.14 -14.26 -12.65
CA GLY A 210 12.35 -13.48 -12.51
C GLY A 210 12.36 -12.17 -13.33
N SER A 211 11.31 -11.85 -14.08
CA SER A 211 11.19 -10.56 -14.76
C SER A 211 11.01 -9.40 -13.75
N ASN A 212 11.44 -8.21 -14.18
CA ASN A 212 11.32 -6.96 -13.38
C ASN A 212 10.78 -5.79 -14.24
N ASN A 213 10.05 -6.09 -15.28
CA ASN A 213 9.56 -5.08 -16.22
C ASN A 213 8.55 -4.14 -15.56
N LEU A 214 7.57 -4.70 -14.84
CA LEU A 214 6.56 -3.92 -14.15
C LEU A 214 7.18 -3.10 -13.01
N GLN A 215 8.11 -3.68 -12.26
CA GLN A 215 8.85 -2.98 -11.20
C GLN A 215 9.62 -1.78 -11.78
N SER A 216 10.36 -1.98 -12.88
CA SER A 216 11.14 -0.91 -13.52
C SER A 216 10.28 0.28 -13.92
N ILE A 217 9.10 0.02 -14.49
CA ILE A 217 8.12 1.06 -14.83
C ILE A 217 7.63 1.79 -13.59
N CYS A 218 7.36 1.08 -12.51
CA CYS A 218 6.92 1.68 -11.26
C CYS A 218 8.02 2.52 -10.60
N ILE A 219 9.28 2.07 -10.65
CA ILE A 219 10.44 2.85 -10.17
C ILE A 219 10.59 4.14 -10.98
N GLU A 220 10.50 4.06 -12.30
CA GLU A 220 10.54 5.25 -13.18
C GLU A 220 9.43 6.24 -12.82
N ALA A 221 8.21 5.74 -12.61
CA ALA A 221 7.05 6.56 -12.22
C ALA A 221 7.25 7.30 -10.89
N LEU A 222 7.94 6.68 -9.95
CA LEU A 222 8.19 7.25 -8.63
C LEU A 222 9.36 8.25 -8.64
N GLY A 223 10.25 8.17 -9.64
CA GLY A 223 11.38 9.10 -9.84
C GLY A 223 12.56 8.85 -8.91
N GLU A 224 13.67 9.58 -9.16
CA GLU A 224 14.96 9.41 -8.46
C GLU A 224 14.90 9.76 -6.97
N ASP A 225 13.95 10.59 -6.56
CA ASP A 225 13.78 10.99 -5.16
C ASP A 225 12.99 9.96 -4.34
N TRP A 226 12.47 8.96 -4.99
CA TRP A 226 11.82 7.81 -4.36
C TRP A 226 12.78 6.63 -4.38
N PRO A 227 12.99 5.91 -3.26
CA PRO A 227 13.88 4.75 -3.25
C PRO A 227 13.32 3.60 -4.06
#